data_52c3d432b6c22b1bef6164f68f5ff24a
#
_entry.id   52c3d432b6c22b1bef6164f68f5ff24a
#
_cell.length_a   1.000
_cell.length_b   1.000
_cell.length_c   1.000
_cell.angle_alpha   90.00
_cell.angle_beta   90.00
_cell.angle_gamma   90.00
#
_symmetry.space_group_name_H-M   'P 1'
#
loop_
_entity.id
_entity.type
_entity.pdbx_description
1 polymer ?
#
loop_
_entity_poly.entity_id
_entity_poly.type
_entity_poly.pdbx_seq_one_letter_code
_entity_poly.pdbx_strand_id
1 'polypeptide(L)'
;MRQGKAGIVIKRLVIMHAAALGVIPVTCFANETIGSGGSGLVSHPIGYMSIAVFLLAYILVAAEEFTHLRKSKPVIIAAGIIWGLVAWASAHSGNGHAVEEAARHNLLEYAELMLFLLVAMTYINAMEERRVFDALRSWLVCRRFGFRALFWMTGTLAFLISPIADNLTTALLMCAVVLAVGGSNSRFVSVACVNIVVGANAGGAFSPFGDITTLMVWQKGVLGFWAFFSLFIPALVNYLVPAAILHFAVPDEYPECRAEKISMKPGARRIIGLFLLTIITAVSFHNFLGLPPVIGMLTGLGYLQFFGYLLKRADQRLLKGGNTADSDAGRVGDVVPFDVFSRVARAEWDTLLFFYGVVMCVGGLGYIGYLALASEVMYSQWGATTANIVVGLLSSIVDNIPVMFAVLTMNPDMSTGQWLLVTLTAGVGGSLLSIGSAAGV
;
A
#
# COMPACT_ATOMS: atom_id res chain seq x y z
N MET A 1 1.94 24.93 29.45
CA MET A 1 1.23 25.93 28.60
C MET A 1 1.54 25.82 27.09
N ARG A 2 2.20 24.78 26.60
CA ARG A 2 2.51 24.55 25.14
C ARG A 2 1.63 23.54 24.44
N GLN A 3 0.85 22.73 25.15
CA GLN A 3 -0.07 21.74 24.54
C GLN A 3 -1.39 22.32 23.99
N GLY A 4 -1.76 23.53 24.38
CA GLY A 4 -3.02 24.13 23.91
C GLY A 4 -3.00 24.75 22.50
N LYS A 5 -1.81 25.08 21.94
CA LYS A 5 -1.73 25.70 20.61
C LYS A 5 -1.72 24.70 19.46
N ALA A 6 -1.17 23.52 19.66
CA ALA A 6 -1.21 22.44 18.67
C ALA A 6 -2.64 21.94 18.40
N GLY A 7 -3.43 21.76 19.47
CA GLY A 7 -4.83 21.32 19.34
C GLY A 7 -5.74 22.31 18.59
N ILE A 8 -5.45 23.62 18.62
CA ILE A 8 -6.23 24.62 17.89
C ILE A 8 -5.88 24.67 16.41
N VAL A 9 -4.61 24.46 16.06
CA VAL A 9 -4.18 24.38 14.64
C VAL A 9 -4.74 23.14 13.98
N ILE A 10 -4.71 22.01 14.67
CA ILE A 10 -5.24 20.72 14.18
C ILE A 10 -6.77 20.79 14.02
N LYS A 11 -7.52 21.40 14.99
CA LYS A 11 -8.96 21.61 14.83
C LYS A 11 -9.30 22.49 13.62
N ARG A 12 -8.50 23.52 13.34
CA ARG A 12 -8.70 24.35 12.15
C ARG A 12 -8.39 23.60 10.85
N LEU A 13 -7.39 22.73 10.85
CA LEU A 13 -7.06 21.88 9.69
C LEU A 13 -8.20 20.90 9.39
N VAL A 14 -8.71 20.19 10.40
CA VAL A 14 -9.82 19.23 10.24
C VAL A 14 -11.10 19.91 9.76
N ILE A 15 -11.42 21.13 10.26
CA ILE A 15 -12.58 21.89 9.80
C ILE A 15 -12.39 22.40 8.37
N MET A 16 -11.19 22.81 7.98
CA MET A 16 -10.89 23.19 6.59
C MET A 16 -10.96 21.99 5.63
N HIS A 17 -10.55 20.79 6.05
CA HIS A 17 -10.64 19.58 5.24
C HIS A 17 -12.09 19.11 5.05
N ALA A 18 -12.93 19.19 6.10
CA ALA A 18 -14.35 18.92 5.98
C ALA A 18 -15.08 19.91 5.05
N ALA A 19 -14.63 21.16 5.01
CA ALA A 19 -15.17 22.19 4.10
C ALA A 19 -14.71 22.00 2.65
N ALA A 20 -13.49 21.52 2.41
CA ALA A 20 -12.97 21.26 1.06
C ALA A 20 -13.63 20.04 0.39
N LEU A 21 -14.11 19.06 1.17
CA LEU A 21 -14.88 17.92 0.68
C LEU A 21 -16.38 18.24 0.48
N GLY A 22 -16.87 19.36 1.02
CA GLY A 22 -18.28 19.73 1.01
C GLY A 22 -18.72 20.76 -0.03
N VAL A 23 -17.82 21.33 -0.83
CA VAL A 23 -18.15 22.38 -1.80
C VAL A 23 -17.89 21.92 -3.23
N ILE A 24 -18.68 20.94 -3.68
CA ILE A 24 -19.06 20.88 -5.10
C ILE A 24 -20.52 21.35 -5.13
N PRO A 25 -20.84 22.52 -5.70
CA PRO A 25 -22.23 22.89 -5.89
C PRO A 25 -22.83 21.90 -6.90
N VAL A 26 -23.75 21.07 -6.41
CA VAL A 26 -24.61 20.24 -7.26
C VAL A 26 -25.60 21.18 -7.97
N THR A 27 -25.13 21.90 -8.97
CA THR A 27 -26.01 22.54 -9.93
C THR A 27 -26.25 21.57 -11.06
N CYS A 28 -27.50 21.18 -11.12
CA CYS A 28 -28.24 20.48 -12.14
C CYS A 28 -27.61 20.54 -13.56
N PHE A 29 -27.04 19.40 -14.02
CA PHE A 29 -26.97 19.09 -15.44
C PHE A 29 -27.51 17.66 -15.64
N ALA A 30 -28.84 17.62 -15.86
CA ALA A 30 -29.46 16.49 -16.50
C ALA A 30 -29.19 16.62 -18.01
N ASN A 31 -28.31 15.81 -18.56
CA ASN A 31 -28.37 15.50 -19.98
C ASN A 31 -28.04 14.01 -20.19
N GLU A 32 -28.86 13.42 -21.02
CA GLU A 32 -28.99 12.00 -21.29
C GLU A 32 -27.77 11.43 -21.99
N THR A 33 -27.62 10.13 -21.77
CA THR A 33 -26.76 9.15 -22.47
C THR A 33 -25.40 8.86 -21.85
N ILE A 34 -25.38 7.83 -20.96
CA ILE A 34 -24.28 6.85 -20.86
C ILE A 34 -24.82 5.60 -20.12
N GLY A 35 -24.62 4.42 -20.72
CA GLY A 35 -24.54 3.08 -20.12
C GLY A 35 -25.66 2.65 -19.16
N SER A 36 -26.56 1.86 -19.66
CA SER A 36 -27.73 1.25 -19.00
C SER A 36 -27.41 0.39 -17.77
N GLY A 37 -27.33 0.99 -16.57
CA GLY A 37 -27.27 0.20 -15.35
C GLY A 37 -27.76 0.93 -14.10
N GLY A 38 -27.40 2.18 -13.91
CA GLY A 38 -27.64 2.89 -12.66
C GLY A 38 -27.93 4.40 -12.78
N SER A 39 -28.04 4.94 -13.98
CA SER A 39 -28.12 6.40 -14.21
C SER A 39 -29.33 7.12 -13.57
N GLY A 40 -30.33 6.38 -13.09
CA GLY A 40 -31.44 6.93 -12.31
C GLY A 40 -31.16 7.09 -10.81
N LEU A 41 -30.11 6.49 -10.28
CA LEU A 41 -29.84 6.49 -8.83
C LEU A 41 -29.02 7.70 -8.36
N VAL A 42 -28.35 8.42 -9.25
CA VAL A 42 -27.54 9.61 -8.90
C VAL A 42 -28.37 10.69 -8.25
N SER A 43 -29.55 10.99 -8.78
CA SER A 43 -30.49 11.99 -8.23
C SER A 43 -31.50 11.41 -7.24
N HIS A 44 -31.43 10.09 -6.97
CA HIS A 44 -32.32 9.41 -6.05
C HIS A 44 -31.87 9.59 -4.59
N PRO A 45 -32.76 9.68 -3.59
CA PRO A 45 -32.40 9.81 -2.17
C PRO A 45 -31.39 8.74 -1.71
N ILE A 46 -31.45 7.52 -2.22
CA ILE A 46 -30.52 6.43 -1.95
C ILE A 46 -29.09 6.77 -2.40
N GLY A 47 -28.93 7.43 -3.53
CA GLY A 47 -27.63 7.89 -3.98
C GLY A 47 -27.01 8.88 -3.00
N TYR A 48 -27.76 9.91 -2.58
CA TYR A 48 -27.30 10.87 -1.58
C TYR A 48 -27.00 10.23 -0.24
N MET A 49 -27.81 9.24 0.21
CA MET A 49 -27.52 8.47 1.41
C MET A 49 -26.22 7.66 1.29
N SER A 50 -25.97 7.05 0.14
CA SER A 50 -24.75 6.27 -0.12
C SER A 50 -23.51 7.16 -0.08
N ILE A 51 -23.54 8.36 -0.67
CA ILE A 51 -22.44 9.35 -0.53
C ILE A 51 -22.27 9.77 0.93
N ALA A 52 -23.35 10.07 1.64
CA ALA A 52 -23.28 10.49 3.04
C ALA A 52 -22.65 9.39 3.92
N VAL A 53 -23.02 8.13 3.72
CA VAL A 53 -22.41 6.97 4.41
C VAL A 53 -20.93 6.84 4.09
N PHE A 54 -20.54 6.98 2.82
CA PHE A 54 -19.15 6.96 2.39
C PHE A 54 -18.33 8.08 3.04
N LEU A 55 -18.81 9.30 2.97
CA LEU A 55 -18.13 10.46 3.56
C LEU A 55 -18.00 10.33 5.08
N LEU A 56 -19.05 9.85 5.77
CA LEU A 56 -18.99 9.58 7.21
C LEU A 56 -17.93 8.54 7.56
N ALA A 57 -17.89 7.43 6.80
CA ALA A 57 -16.88 6.41 6.99
C ALA A 57 -15.46 6.96 6.77
N TYR A 58 -15.25 7.79 5.75
CA TYR A 58 -13.96 8.42 5.47
C TYR A 58 -13.53 9.44 6.53
N ILE A 59 -14.47 10.22 7.08
CA ILE A 59 -14.19 11.10 8.22
C ILE A 59 -13.72 10.27 9.43
N LEU A 60 -14.33 9.10 9.69
CA LEU A 60 -13.91 8.21 10.76
C LEU A 60 -12.53 7.57 10.48
N VAL A 61 -12.23 7.23 9.22
CA VAL A 61 -10.89 6.77 8.81
C VAL A 61 -9.85 7.85 9.05
N ALA A 62 -10.09 9.07 8.59
CA ALA A 62 -9.19 10.20 8.81
C ALA A 62 -9.00 10.58 10.30
N ALA A 63 -9.99 10.23 11.14
CA ALA A 63 -9.96 10.44 12.57
C ALA A 63 -9.33 9.28 13.36
N GLU A 64 -8.73 8.29 12.70
CA GLU A 64 -8.12 7.10 13.35
C GLU A 64 -7.14 7.49 14.47
N GLU A 65 -6.27 8.45 14.23
CA GLU A 65 -5.29 8.92 15.22
C GLU A 65 -5.94 9.49 16.51
N PHE A 66 -7.16 10.02 16.40
CA PHE A 66 -7.89 10.61 17.51
C PHE A 66 -8.83 9.62 18.20
N THR A 67 -9.44 8.74 17.41
CA THR A 67 -10.47 7.80 17.88
C THR A 67 -9.89 6.46 18.28
N HIS A 68 -8.67 6.14 17.86
CA HIS A 68 -8.05 4.82 17.94
C HIS A 68 -8.93 3.71 17.32
N LEU A 69 -9.81 4.11 16.39
CA LEU A 69 -10.67 3.20 15.65
C LEU A 69 -9.96 2.80 14.36
N ARG A 70 -9.54 1.53 14.27
CA ARG A 70 -8.86 1.02 13.09
C ARG A 70 -9.68 1.29 11.82
N LYS A 71 -9.00 1.74 10.78
CA LYS A 71 -9.57 2.23 9.51
C LYS A 71 -10.44 1.21 8.76
N SER A 72 -10.22 -0.08 8.94
CA SER A 72 -11.04 -1.13 8.30
C SER A 72 -12.50 -1.13 8.78
N LYS A 73 -12.75 -0.85 10.07
CA LYS A 73 -14.08 -0.99 10.66
C LYS A 73 -15.16 -0.10 10.03
N PRO A 74 -14.96 1.23 9.91
CA PRO A 74 -15.99 2.09 9.32
C PRO A 74 -16.25 1.79 7.85
N VAL A 75 -15.22 1.46 7.07
CA VAL A 75 -15.40 1.21 5.62
C VAL A 75 -16.09 -0.13 5.34
N ILE A 76 -15.86 -1.17 6.15
CA ILE A 76 -16.58 -2.45 6.01
C ILE A 76 -18.08 -2.26 6.24
N ILE A 77 -18.45 -1.51 7.29
CA ILE A 77 -19.85 -1.21 7.58
C ILE A 77 -20.47 -0.38 6.47
N ALA A 78 -19.75 0.66 6.02
CA ALA A 78 -20.22 1.51 4.92
C ALA A 78 -20.43 0.72 3.62
N ALA A 79 -19.54 -0.20 3.29
CA ALA A 79 -19.67 -1.08 2.13
C ALA A 79 -20.96 -1.89 2.19
N GLY A 80 -21.25 -2.52 3.32
CA GLY A 80 -22.49 -3.29 3.53
C GLY A 80 -23.74 -2.43 3.41
N ILE A 81 -23.73 -1.21 3.98
CA ILE A 81 -24.86 -0.28 3.90
C ILE A 81 -25.07 0.19 2.46
N ILE A 82 -23.99 0.61 1.74
CA ILE A 82 -24.08 1.11 0.36
C ILE A 82 -24.65 0.03 -0.55
N TRP A 83 -24.12 -1.19 -0.53
CA TRP A 83 -24.64 -2.28 -1.35
C TRP A 83 -26.04 -2.71 -0.96
N GLY A 84 -26.39 -2.67 0.32
CA GLY A 84 -27.76 -2.91 0.81
C GLY A 84 -28.74 -1.88 0.27
N LEU A 85 -28.38 -0.59 0.28
CA LEU A 85 -29.20 0.50 -0.27
C LEU A 85 -29.37 0.35 -1.79
N VAL A 86 -28.28 0.05 -2.51
CA VAL A 86 -28.30 -0.18 -3.96
C VAL A 86 -29.19 -1.37 -4.32
N ALA A 87 -29.04 -2.49 -3.60
CA ALA A 87 -29.85 -3.69 -3.84
C ALA A 87 -31.33 -3.43 -3.55
N TRP A 88 -31.65 -2.71 -2.47
CA TRP A 88 -33.04 -2.35 -2.13
C TRP A 88 -33.69 -1.47 -3.20
N ALA A 89 -32.96 -0.45 -3.72
CA ALA A 89 -33.44 0.38 -4.83
C ALA A 89 -33.70 -0.42 -6.09
N SER A 90 -32.77 -1.31 -6.43
CA SER A 90 -32.82 -2.10 -7.67
C SER A 90 -33.85 -3.24 -7.63
N ALA A 91 -34.18 -3.75 -6.44
CA ALA A 91 -35.25 -4.74 -6.27
C ALA A 91 -36.61 -4.18 -6.70
N HIS A 92 -36.87 -2.89 -6.49
CA HIS A 92 -38.10 -2.21 -6.90
C HIS A 92 -38.15 -1.87 -8.39
N SER A 93 -37.00 -1.81 -9.06
CA SER A 93 -36.86 -1.51 -10.50
C SER A 93 -36.65 -2.75 -11.39
N GLY A 94 -36.66 -3.95 -10.83
CA GLY A 94 -36.48 -5.20 -11.57
C GLY A 94 -35.04 -5.54 -12.00
N ASN A 95 -34.05 -4.73 -11.59
CA ASN A 95 -32.64 -4.83 -11.99
C ASN A 95 -31.74 -5.60 -10.96
N GLY A 96 -32.32 -6.49 -10.16
CA GLY A 96 -31.58 -7.19 -9.10
C GLY A 96 -30.37 -7.99 -9.57
N HIS A 97 -30.46 -8.63 -10.76
CA HIS A 97 -29.34 -9.39 -11.33
C HIS A 97 -28.13 -8.53 -11.67
N ALA A 98 -28.32 -7.33 -12.19
CA ALA A 98 -27.21 -6.42 -12.51
C ALA A 98 -26.45 -5.96 -11.25
N VAL A 99 -27.16 -5.76 -10.14
CA VAL A 99 -26.53 -5.42 -8.85
C VAL A 99 -25.70 -6.59 -8.32
N GLU A 100 -26.26 -7.81 -8.38
CA GLU A 100 -25.55 -9.00 -7.94
C GLU A 100 -24.26 -9.21 -8.75
N GLU A 101 -24.33 -9.08 -10.08
CA GLU A 101 -23.18 -9.22 -10.97
C GLU A 101 -22.11 -8.15 -10.67
N ALA A 102 -22.51 -6.89 -10.51
CA ALA A 102 -21.60 -5.82 -10.16
C ALA A 102 -20.92 -6.03 -8.78
N ALA A 103 -21.69 -6.47 -7.78
CA ALA A 103 -21.13 -6.78 -6.46
C ALA A 103 -20.15 -7.95 -6.54
N ARG A 104 -20.47 -9.01 -7.30
CA ARG A 104 -19.57 -10.16 -7.53
C ARG A 104 -18.30 -9.75 -8.26
N HIS A 105 -18.40 -8.88 -9.24
CA HIS A 105 -17.24 -8.36 -9.98
C HIS A 105 -16.28 -7.60 -9.04
N ASN A 106 -16.79 -6.66 -8.25
CA ASN A 106 -15.95 -5.94 -7.28
C ASN A 106 -15.35 -6.87 -6.21
N LEU A 107 -16.10 -7.89 -5.78
CA LEU A 107 -15.59 -8.87 -4.83
C LEU A 107 -14.46 -9.72 -5.44
N LEU A 108 -14.56 -10.08 -6.73
CA LEU A 108 -13.51 -10.80 -7.45
C LEU A 108 -12.24 -9.96 -7.56
N GLU A 109 -12.34 -8.69 -7.94
CA GLU A 109 -11.21 -7.76 -7.99
C GLU A 109 -10.52 -7.63 -6.63
N TYR A 110 -11.31 -7.48 -5.57
CA TYR A 110 -10.79 -7.48 -4.22
C TYR A 110 -10.09 -8.79 -3.86
N ALA A 111 -10.69 -9.95 -4.19
CA ALA A 111 -10.14 -11.25 -3.88
C ALA A 111 -8.78 -11.48 -4.55
N GLU A 112 -8.62 -11.08 -5.81
CA GLU A 112 -7.35 -11.13 -6.53
C GLU A 112 -6.28 -10.26 -5.85
N LEU A 113 -6.63 -9.03 -5.47
CA LEU A 113 -5.75 -8.13 -4.76
C LEU A 113 -5.37 -8.70 -3.38
N MET A 114 -6.35 -9.16 -2.61
CA MET A 114 -6.14 -9.71 -1.27
C MET A 114 -5.21 -10.93 -1.30
N LEU A 115 -5.47 -11.87 -2.19
CA LEU A 115 -4.65 -13.09 -2.28
C LEU A 115 -3.23 -12.78 -2.75
N PHE A 116 -3.06 -11.82 -3.66
CA PHE A 116 -1.74 -11.37 -4.09
C PHE A 116 -0.95 -10.79 -2.90
N LEU A 117 -1.55 -9.84 -2.18
CA LEU A 117 -0.93 -9.19 -1.02
C LEU A 117 -0.66 -10.18 0.12
N LEU A 118 -1.57 -11.11 0.36
CA LEU A 118 -1.40 -12.15 1.37
C LEU A 118 -0.13 -12.98 1.12
N VAL A 119 0.15 -13.34 -0.14
CA VAL A 119 1.37 -14.06 -0.50
C VAL A 119 2.61 -13.18 -0.31
N ALA A 120 2.58 -11.93 -0.77
CA ALA A 120 3.69 -11.00 -0.62
C ALA A 120 4.03 -10.78 0.87
N MET A 121 3.03 -10.46 1.69
CA MET A 121 3.19 -10.30 3.16
C MET A 121 3.71 -11.57 3.82
N THR A 122 3.27 -12.76 3.37
CA THR A 122 3.75 -14.04 3.91
C THR A 122 5.25 -14.23 3.64
N TYR A 123 5.74 -13.89 2.46
CA TYR A 123 7.17 -13.93 2.14
C TYR A 123 7.97 -12.92 2.98
N ILE A 124 7.46 -11.69 3.13
CA ILE A 124 8.08 -10.66 3.95
C ILE A 124 8.19 -11.11 5.42
N ASN A 125 7.09 -11.62 5.99
CA ASN A 125 7.06 -12.17 7.35
C ASN A 125 8.02 -13.36 7.52
N ALA A 126 8.19 -14.18 6.47
CA ALA A 126 9.15 -15.28 6.47
C ALA A 126 10.61 -14.78 6.43
N MET A 127 10.89 -13.70 5.69
CA MET A 127 12.22 -13.06 5.67
C MET A 127 12.53 -12.40 7.01
N GLU A 128 11.55 -11.75 7.64
CA GLU A 128 11.67 -11.15 8.96
C GLU A 128 12.00 -12.20 10.02
N GLU A 129 11.28 -13.33 10.06
CA GLU A 129 11.59 -14.45 10.98
C GLU A 129 13.00 -14.96 10.83
N ARG A 130 13.51 -14.99 9.61
CA ARG A 130 14.87 -15.43 9.32
C ARG A 130 15.92 -14.34 9.51
N ARG A 131 15.52 -13.21 10.13
CA ARG A 131 16.40 -12.08 10.48
C ARG A 131 17.11 -11.48 9.26
N VAL A 132 16.48 -11.51 8.08
CA VAL A 132 17.05 -10.89 6.86
C VAL A 132 17.23 -9.39 7.10
N PHE A 133 16.18 -8.76 7.60
CA PHE A 133 16.14 -7.33 7.85
C PHE A 133 16.99 -6.91 9.06
N ASP A 134 17.01 -7.70 10.14
CA ASP A 134 17.88 -7.46 11.29
C ASP A 134 19.36 -7.54 10.92
N ALA A 135 19.74 -8.47 10.02
CA ALA A 135 21.08 -8.57 9.52
C ALA A 135 21.49 -7.35 8.68
N LEU A 136 20.58 -6.83 7.83
CA LEU A 136 20.78 -5.61 7.08
C LEU A 136 20.95 -4.41 8.02
N ARG A 137 20.08 -4.29 9.01
CA ARG A 137 20.15 -3.26 10.06
C ARG A 137 21.48 -3.32 10.81
N SER A 138 21.86 -4.49 11.31
CA SER A 138 23.13 -4.70 12.02
C SER A 138 24.33 -4.33 11.15
N TRP A 139 24.31 -4.68 9.86
CA TRP A 139 25.37 -4.33 8.92
C TRP A 139 25.50 -2.81 8.75
N LEU A 140 24.39 -2.10 8.60
CA LEU A 140 24.38 -0.62 8.47
C LEU A 140 24.92 0.05 9.74
N VAL A 141 24.46 -0.39 10.91
CA VAL A 141 24.83 0.19 12.21
C VAL A 141 26.30 -0.07 12.56
N CYS A 142 26.81 -1.27 12.28
CA CYS A 142 28.20 -1.64 12.60
C CYS A 142 29.26 -0.90 11.76
N ARG A 143 28.90 -0.24 10.67
CA ARG A 143 29.84 0.47 9.78
C ARG A 143 30.27 1.85 10.26
N ARG A 144 29.70 2.37 11.38
CA ARG A 144 30.03 3.68 11.98
C ARG A 144 29.95 4.84 10.98
N PHE A 145 28.95 4.84 10.12
CA PHE A 145 28.72 5.95 9.23
C PHE A 145 28.22 7.18 10.00
N GLY A 146 28.66 8.41 9.61
CA GLY A 146 28.09 9.65 10.12
C GLY A 146 26.60 9.81 9.70
N PHE A 147 25.85 10.66 10.36
CA PHE A 147 24.42 10.87 10.12
C PHE A 147 24.11 11.24 8.65
N ARG A 148 24.94 12.04 7.99
CA ARG A 148 24.76 12.37 6.56
C ARG A 148 24.89 11.15 5.65
N ALA A 149 25.86 10.28 5.92
CA ALA A 149 26.01 9.04 5.14
C ALA A 149 24.83 8.08 5.38
N LEU A 150 24.39 7.92 6.63
CA LEU A 150 23.23 7.11 6.99
C LEU A 150 21.95 7.63 6.34
N PHE A 151 21.72 8.94 6.33
CA PHE A 151 20.59 9.57 5.67
C PHE A 151 20.50 9.18 4.19
N TRP A 152 21.60 9.30 3.43
CA TRP A 152 21.63 8.90 2.03
C TRP A 152 21.51 7.39 1.84
N MET A 153 22.20 6.60 2.65
CA MET A 153 22.16 5.14 2.52
C MET A 153 20.76 4.59 2.83
N THR A 154 20.11 5.03 3.89
CA THR A 154 18.78 4.53 4.26
C THR A 154 17.71 4.96 3.25
N GLY A 155 17.73 6.21 2.76
CA GLY A 155 16.84 6.67 1.72
C GLY A 155 17.05 5.98 0.38
N THR A 156 18.32 5.81 -0.05
CA THR A 156 18.64 5.09 -1.30
C THR A 156 18.27 3.61 -1.21
N LEU A 157 18.52 2.96 -0.07
CA LEU A 157 18.08 1.58 0.15
C LEU A 157 16.56 1.48 0.16
N ALA A 158 15.85 2.45 0.76
CA ALA A 158 14.40 2.49 0.70
C ALA A 158 13.90 2.57 -0.75
N PHE A 159 14.49 3.45 -1.56
CA PHE A 159 14.17 3.57 -2.99
C PHE A 159 14.43 2.27 -3.78
N LEU A 160 15.53 1.55 -3.49
CA LEU A 160 15.91 0.34 -4.24
C LEU A 160 15.21 -0.93 -3.76
N ILE A 161 14.81 -1.00 -2.50
CA ILE A 161 14.15 -2.19 -1.91
C ILE A 161 12.64 -2.14 -2.16
N SER A 162 12.02 -0.95 -2.10
CA SER A 162 10.58 -0.76 -2.24
C SER A 162 9.96 -1.39 -3.50
N PRO A 163 10.61 -1.39 -4.69
CA PRO A 163 10.08 -2.06 -5.88
C PRO A 163 9.81 -3.56 -5.72
N ILE A 164 10.32 -4.19 -4.66
CA ILE A 164 10.22 -5.64 -4.42
C ILE A 164 9.49 -5.93 -3.11
N ALA A 165 9.72 -5.12 -2.07
CA ALA A 165 9.29 -5.40 -0.70
C ALA A 165 8.16 -4.49 -0.21
N ASP A 166 7.44 -3.85 -1.09
CA ASP A 166 6.46 -2.78 -0.89
C ASP A 166 6.98 -1.54 -0.13
N ASN A 167 6.25 -0.44 -0.26
CA ASN A 167 6.65 0.85 0.31
C ASN A 167 6.52 0.89 1.84
N LEU A 168 5.46 0.31 2.41
CA LEU A 168 5.21 0.33 3.86
C LEU A 168 6.27 -0.47 4.60
N THR A 169 6.46 -1.73 4.24
CA THR A 169 7.48 -2.61 4.86
C THR A 169 8.87 -2.01 4.74
N THR A 170 9.20 -1.46 3.57
CA THR A 170 10.51 -0.83 3.33
C THR A 170 10.70 0.39 4.21
N ALA A 171 9.70 1.25 4.36
CA ALA A 171 9.75 2.42 5.21
C ALA A 171 9.93 2.03 6.69
N LEU A 172 9.11 1.11 7.20
CA LEU A 172 9.21 0.62 8.58
C LEU A 172 10.59 0.03 8.88
N LEU A 173 11.13 -0.78 7.95
CA LEU A 173 12.44 -1.38 8.09
C LEU A 173 13.56 -0.33 8.19
N MET A 174 13.58 0.63 7.26
CA MET A 174 14.62 1.66 7.22
C MET A 174 14.47 2.67 8.38
N CYS A 175 13.25 3.03 8.76
CA CYS A 175 13.00 3.85 9.95
C CYS A 175 13.45 3.16 11.23
N ALA A 176 13.28 1.84 11.37
CA ALA A 176 13.82 1.09 12.50
C ALA A 176 15.35 1.13 12.56
N VAL A 177 16.05 1.19 11.42
CA VAL A 177 17.50 1.43 11.38
C VAL A 177 17.84 2.82 11.92
N VAL A 178 17.15 3.84 11.42
CA VAL A 178 17.39 5.25 11.83
C VAL A 178 17.12 5.45 13.30
N LEU A 179 16.02 4.90 13.84
CA LEU A 179 15.70 4.94 15.26
C LEU A 179 16.76 4.27 16.13
N ALA A 180 17.30 3.13 15.67
CA ALA A 180 18.34 2.42 16.42
C ALA A 180 19.67 3.18 16.49
N VAL A 181 19.98 3.96 15.46
CA VAL A 181 21.26 4.69 15.35
C VAL A 181 21.15 6.12 15.89
N GLY A 182 20.02 6.77 15.59
CA GLY A 182 19.80 8.19 15.90
C GLY A 182 19.08 8.47 17.22
N GLY A 183 18.83 7.46 18.06
CA GLY A 183 17.91 7.48 19.20
C GLY A 183 17.99 8.70 20.14
N SER A 184 19.13 9.37 20.27
CA SER A 184 19.30 10.61 21.04
C SER A 184 19.10 11.90 20.23
N ASN A 185 19.19 11.84 18.89
CA ASN A 185 19.10 13.00 18.02
C ASN A 185 17.77 13.01 17.24
N SER A 186 16.73 13.60 17.86
CA SER A 186 15.38 13.64 17.26
C SER A 186 15.35 14.38 15.92
N ARG A 187 16.23 15.37 15.69
CA ARG A 187 16.31 16.10 14.42
C ARG A 187 16.77 15.19 13.28
N PHE A 188 17.82 14.39 13.52
CA PHE A 188 18.29 13.41 12.55
C PHE A 188 17.20 12.38 12.25
N VAL A 189 16.59 11.81 13.29
CA VAL A 189 15.52 10.80 13.15
C VAL A 189 14.38 11.32 12.28
N SER A 190 13.84 12.51 12.61
CA SER A 190 12.72 13.07 11.86
C SER A 190 13.05 13.31 10.38
N VAL A 191 14.21 13.93 10.09
CA VAL A 191 14.62 14.24 8.71
C VAL A 191 14.92 12.95 7.91
N ALA A 192 15.57 11.98 8.55
CA ALA A 192 15.88 10.70 7.91
C ALA A 192 14.64 9.85 7.66
N CYS A 193 13.67 9.81 8.58
CA CYS A 193 12.39 9.11 8.38
C CYS A 193 11.59 9.73 7.22
N VAL A 194 11.50 11.06 7.11
CA VAL A 194 10.87 11.72 5.96
C VAL A 194 11.55 11.32 4.66
N ASN A 195 12.88 11.33 4.61
CA ASN A 195 13.64 10.91 3.43
C ASN A 195 13.39 9.45 3.04
N ILE A 196 13.26 8.56 4.03
CA ILE A 196 12.96 7.14 3.84
C ILE A 196 11.56 6.97 3.24
N VAL A 197 10.55 7.67 3.77
CA VAL A 197 9.18 7.60 3.27
C VAL A 197 9.09 8.08 1.82
N VAL A 198 9.71 9.22 1.51
CA VAL A 198 9.80 9.73 0.13
C VAL A 198 10.51 8.73 -0.77
N GLY A 199 11.63 8.15 -0.31
CA GLY A 199 12.38 7.15 -1.04
C GLY A 199 11.58 5.87 -1.29
N ALA A 200 10.86 5.37 -0.28
CA ALA A 200 10.04 4.16 -0.38
C ALA A 200 8.86 4.35 -1.34
N ASN A 201 8.11 5.46 -1.23
CA ASN A 201 6.99 5.74 -2.13
C ASN A 201 7.45 5.98 -3.58
N ALA A 202 8.53 6.74 -3.77
CA ALA A 202 9.12 6.95 -5.09
C ALA A 202 9.63 5.64 -5.69
N GLY A 203 10.32 4.81 -4.90
CA GLY A 203 10.79 3.50 -5.32
C GLY A 203 9.66 2.53 -5.66
N GLY A 204 8.57 2.55 -4.89
CA GLY A 204 7.39 1.74 -5.17
C GLY A 204 6.71 2.06 -6.51
N ALA A 205 6.78 3.30 -6.97
CA ALA A 205 6.04 3.76 -8.13
C ALA A 205 6.51 3.19 -9.49
N PHE A 206 7.73 2.69 -9.61
CA PHE A 206 8.25 2.16 -10.88
C PHE A 206 8.21 0.62 -10.99
N SER A 207 7.51 -0.07 -10.10
CA SER A 207 7.32 -1.52 -10.16
C SER A 207 5.90 -1.90 -9.72
N PRO A 208 5.24 -2.87 -10.38
CA PRO A 208 3.96 -3.37 -9.94
C PRO A 208 3.95 -4.01 -8.53
N PHE A 209 5.12 -4.40 -8.01
CA PHE A 209 5.27 -5.00 -6.69
C PHE A 209 5.65 -4.00 -5.60
N GLY A 210 5.90 -2.75 -5.97
CA GLY A 210 6.44 -1.76 -5.05
C GLY A 210 5.39 -0.92 -4.32
N ASP A 211 4.19 -0.81 -4.87
CA ASP A 211 3.04 -0.14 -4.26
C ASP A 211 1.75 -0.85 -4.68
N ILE A 212 0.76 -0.82 -3.81
CA ILE A 212 -0.56 -1.39 -4.10
C ILE A 212 -1.24 -0.66 -5.26
N THR A 213 -1.03 0.64 -5.41
CA THR A 213 -1.55 1.42 -6.53
C THR A 213 -1.02 0.95 -7.88
N THR A 214 0.29 0.68 -7.98
CA THR A 214 0.91 0.13 -9.20
C THR A 214 0.46 -1.29 -9.48
N LEU A 215 0.29 -2.10 -8.43
CA LEU A 215 -0.25 -3.45 -8.53
C LEU A 215 -1.65 -3.46 -9.13
N MET A 216 -2.55 -2.60 -8.65
CA MET A 216 -3.93 -2.51 -9.15
C MET A 216 -3.98 -2.13 -10.64
N VAL A 217 -3.14 -1.17 -11.07
CA VAL A 217 -3.04 -0.77 -12.49
C VAL A 217 -2.56 -1.94 -13.36
N TRP A 218 -1.60 -2.72 -12.87
CA TRP A 218 -1.10 -3.89 -13.56
C TRP A 218 -2.12 -5.02 -13.62
N GLN A 219 -2.81 -5.33 -12.51
CA GLN A 219 -3.86 -6.37 -12.46
C GLN A 219 -5.04 -6.06 -13.37
N LYS A 220 -5.42 -4.78 -13.48
CA LYS A 220 -6.45 -4.33 -14.44
C LYS A 220 -6.00 -4.42 -15.91
N GLY A 221 -4.73 -4.74 -16.17
CA GLY A 221 -4.19 -4.83 -17.53
C GLY A 221 -4.08 -3.50 -18.27
N VAL A 222 -4.24 -2.38 -17.57
CA VAL A 222 -4.15 -1.02 -18.15
C VAL A 222 -2.73 -0.71 -18.60
N LEU A 223 -1.74 -1.13 -17.81
CA LEU A 223 -0.32 -1.02 -18.13
C LEU A 223 0.34 -2.40 -18.10
N GLY A 224 1.13 -2.70 -19.13
CA GLY A 224 1.99 -3.89 -19.11
C GLY A 224 3.13 -3.76 -18.10
N PHE A 225 3.64 -4.89 -17.60
CA PHE A 225 4.70 -4.95 -16.59
C PHE A 225 5.90 -4.07 -16.92
N TRP A 226 6.38 -4.10 -18.15
CA TRP A 226 7.56 -3.34 -18.57
C TRP A 226 7.33 -1.84 -18.67
N ALA A 227 6.08 -1.38 -18.82
CA ALA A 227 5.76 0.03 -18.91
C ALA A 227 6.10 0.79 -17.61
N PHE A 228 6.01 0.15 -16.45
CA PHE A 228 6.32 0.76 -15.16
C PHE A 228 7.78 1.20 -15.03
N PHE A 229 8.72 0.51 -15.70
CA PHE A 229 10.13 0.88 -15.65
C PHE A 229 10.44 2.22 -16.33
N SER A 230 9.55 2.72 -17.19
CA SER A 230 9.67 4.08 -17.73
C SER A 230 9.52 5.16 -16.64
N LEU A 231 8.88 4.81 -15.51
CA LEU A 231 8.77 5.70 -14.34
C LEU A 231 10.06 5.77 -13.51
N PHE A 232 11.08 4.96 -13.80
CA PHE A 232 12.31 4.95 -13.01
C PHE A 232 12.95 6.34 -12.90
N ILE A 233 13.11 7.07 -14.03
CA ILE A 233 13.70 8.41 -14.01
C ILE A 233 12.83 9.43 -13.29
N PRO A 234 11.52 9.57 -13.57
CA PRO A 234 10.64 10.44 -12.78
C PRO A 234 10.62 10.11 -11.28
N ALA A 235 10.59 8.84 -10.92
CA ALA A 235 10.64 8.39 -9.53
C ALA A 235 11.97 8.74 -8.85
N LEU A 236 13.09 8.56 -9.57
CA LEU A 236 14.42 8.93 -9.08
C LEU A 236 14.52 10.44 -8.83
N VAL A 237 14.00 11.27 -9.72
CA VAL A 237 13.95 12.73 -9.53
C VAL A 237 13.08 13.08 -8.32
N ASN A 238 11.93 12.44 -8.19
CA ASN A 238 11.02 12.65 -7.05
C ASN A 238 11.67 12.27 -5.70
N TYR A 239 12.59 11.30 -5.68
CA TYR A 239 13.38 10.97 -4.50
C TYR A 239 14.55 11.94 -4.28
N LEU A 240 15.37 12.18 -5.32
CA LEU A 240 16.63 12.91 -5.18
C LEU A 240 16.45 14.39 -4.84
N VAL A 241 15.41 15.06 -5.39
CA VAL A 241 15.19 16.49 -5.18
C VAL A 241 14.84 16.78 -3.71
N PRO A 242 13.86 16.15 -3.08
CA PRO A 242 13.61 16.33 -1.64
C PRO A 242 14.80 15.89 -0.78
N ALA A 243 15.47 14.76 -1.12
CA ALA A 243 16.63 14.28 -0.38
C ALA A 243 17.77 15.30 -0.39
N ALA A 244 18.05 15.95 -1.53
CA ALA A 244 19.08 17.00 -1.64
C ALA A 244 18.73 18.22 -0.77
N ILE A 245 17.45 18.62 -0.72
CA ILE A 245 17.00 19.73 0.13
C ILE A 245 17.11 19.34 1.61
N LEU A 246 16.64 18.16 1.99
CA LEU A 246 16.66 17.66 3.36
C LEU A 246 18.09 17.42 3.87
N HIS A 247 19.04 17.12 2.99
CA HIS A 247 20.46 16.94 3.35
C HIS A 247 21.04 18.11 4.17
N PHE A 248 20.67 19.34 3.84
CA PHE A 248 21.14 20.52 4.58
C PHE A 248 20.58 20.61 6.01
N ALA A 249 19.51 19.91 6.32
CA ALA A 249 18.93 19.85 7.65
C ALA A 249 19.56 18.74 8.53
N VAL A 250 20.34 17.82 7.93
CA VAL A 250 20.97 16.69 8.64
C VAL A 250 22.17 17.17 9.43
N PRO A 251 22.25 16.85 10.74
CA PRO A 251 23.43 17.17 11.58
C PRO A 251 24.68 16.46 11.06
N ASP A 252 25.84 17.13 11.20
CA ASP A 252 27.14 16.55 10.86
C ASP A 252 27.78 15.94 12.11
N GLU A 253 27.21 14.86 12.58
CA GLU A 253 27.58 14.16 13.81
C GLU A 253 27.71 12.67 13.53
N TYR A 254 28.37 11.96 14.47
CA TYR A 254 28.52 10.51 14.43
C TYR A 254 27.65 9.87 15.53
N PRO A 255 26.98 8.75 15.22
CA PRO A 255 26.18 8.06 16.22
C PRO A 255 27.06 7.41 17.30
N GLU A 256 26.60 7.50 18.55
CA GLU A 256 27.13 6.68 19.62
C GLU A 256 26.53 5.28 19.56
N CYS A 257 27.19 4.34 18.87
CA CYS A 257 26.61 3.01 18.68
C CYS A 257 27.46 1.89 19.28
N ARG A 258 26.79 1.08 20.10
CA ARG A 258 27.16 -0.30 20.42
C ARG A 258 26.16 -1.23 19.72
N ALA A 259 26.47 -1.68 18.50
CA ALA A 259 25.62 -2.64 17.83
C ALA A 259 26.18 -4.04 17.94
N GLU A 260 25.32 -4.98 18.27
CA GLU A 260 25.60 -6.41 18.25
C GLU A 260 25.49 -6.91 16.80
N LYS A 261 26.46 -7.70 16.35
CA LYS A 261 26.46 -8.26 15.00
C LYS A 261 25.44 -9.38 14.89
N ILE A 262 24.34 -9.11 14.19
CA ILE A 262 23.29 -10.11 13.93
C ILE A 262 23.54 -10.78 12.58
N SER A 263 23.47 -12.11 12.54
CA SER A 263 23.56 -12.91 11.32
C SER A 263 22.19 -13.45 10.89
N MET A 264 22.00 -13.64 9.58
CA MET A 264 20.79 -14.27 9.05
C MET A 264 20.67 -15.71 9.54
N LYS A 265 19.45 -16.15 9.87
CA LYS A 265 19.18 -17.55 10.20
C LYS A 265 19.30 -18.44 8.96
N PRO A 266 19.57 -19.76 9.13
CA PRO A 266 19.62 -20.73 8.03
C PRO A 266 18.34 -20.70 7.18
N GLY A 267 18.49 -20.76 5.85
CA GLY A 267 17.37 -20.71 4.90
C GLY A 267 16.97 -19.30 4.42
N ALA A 268 17.41 -18.21 5.08
CA ALA A 268 17.08 -16.83 4.71
C ALA A 268 17.31 -16.51 3.22
N ARG A 269 18.53 -16.81 2.71
CA ARG A 269 18.87 -16.56 1.30
C ARG A 269 18.01 -17.35 0.31
N ARG A 270 17.58 -18.56 0.70
CA ARG A 270 16.71 -19.40 -0.14
C ARG A 270 15.30 -18.82 -0.19
N ILE A 271 14.78 -18.25 0.91
CA ILE A 271 13.47 -17.59 0.93
C ILE A 271 13.48 -16.34 0.04
N ILE A 272 14.55 -15.54 0.06
CA ILE A 272 14.72 -14.42 -0.86
C ILE A 272 14.71 -14.92 -2.32
N GLY A 273 15.47 -15.99 -2.63
CA GLY A 273 15.47 -16.57 -3.97
C GLY A 273 14.11 -17.13 -4.41
N LEU A 274 13.36 -17.75 -3.49
CA LEU A 274 11.99 -18.22 -3.75
C LEU A 274 11.02 -17.07 -3.97
N PHE A 275 11.18 -15.94 -3.28
CA PHE A 275 10.36 -14.76 -3.51
C PHE A 275 10.61 -14.17 -4.90
N LEU A 276 11.86 -14.03 -5.31
CA LEU A 276 12.21 -13.60 -6.67
C LEU A 276 11.66 -14.57 -7.73
N LEU A 277 11.76 -15.88 -7.48
CA LEU A 277 11.17 -16.89 -8.36
C LEU A 277 9.64 -16.75 -8.44
N THR A 278 8.98 -16.44 -7.33
CA THR A 278 7.53 -16.18 -7.27
C THR A 278 7.16 -14.98 -8.14
N ILE A 279 7.91 -13.87 -8.04
CA ILE A 279 7.73 -12.69 -8.88
C ILE A 279 7.88 -13.06 -10.36
N ILE A 280 8.94 -13.78 -10.72
CA ILE A 280 9.17 -14.25 -12.09
C ILE A 280 8.00 -15.13 -12.58
N THR A 281 7.51 -16.02 -11.73
CA THR A 281 6.36 -16.88 -12.06
C THR A 281 5.09 -16.06 -12.29
N ALA A 282 4.78 -15.08 -11.42
CA ALA A 282 3.60 -14.22 -11.57
C ALA A 282 3.65 -13.39 -12.85
N VAL A 283 4.82 -12.78 -13.14
CA VAL A 283 5.04 -11.99 -14.37
C VAL A 283 4.96 -12.89 -15.62
N SER A 284 5.53 -14.10 -15.56
CA SER A 284 5.49 -15.05 -16.68
C SER A 284 4.07 -15.54 -16.95
N PHE A 285 3.30 -15.85 -15.92
CA PHE A 285 1.91 -16.28 -16.06
C PHE A 285 1.05 -15.17 -16.69
N HIS A 286 1.27 -13.93 -16.27
CA HIS A 286 0.54 -12.81 -16.81
C HIS A 286 0.93 -12.51 -18.27
N ASN A 287 2.23 -12.38 -18.56
CA ASN A 287 2.70 -11.91 -19.86
C ASN A 287 2.65 -12.98 -20.97
N PHE A 288 2.88 -14.26 -20.61
CA PHE A 288 2.95 -15.33 -21.61
C PHE A 288 1.71 -16.21 -21.68
N LEU A 289 1.00 -16.35 -20.55
CA LEU A 289 -0.18 -17.22 -20.47
C LEU A 289 -1.50 -16.45 -20.39
N GLY A 290 -1.47 -15.12 -20.23
CA GLY A 290 -2.66 -14.29 -20.08
C GLY A 290 -3.46 -14.58 -18.80
N LEU A 291 -2.82 -15.17 -17.78
CA LEU A 291 -3.46 -15.50 -16.51
C LEU A 291 -3.36 -14.34 -15.53
N PRO A 292 -4.33 -14.17 -14.60
CA PRO A 292 -4.19 -13.21 -13.51
C PRO A 292 -2.90 -13.42 -12.71
N PRO A 293 -2.16 -12.35 -12.36
CA PRO A 293 -0.89 -12.46 -11.64
C PRO A 293 -0.98 -13.21 -10.31
N VAL A 294 -2.15 -13.17 -9.68
CA VAL A 294 -2.43 -13.82 -8.40
C VAL A 294 -2.21 -15.33 -8.46
N ILE A 295 -2.48 -15.98 -9.60
CA ILE A 295 -2.27 -17.43 -9.76
C ILE A 295 -0.77 -17.75 -9.64
N GLY A 296 0.09 -16.94 -10.26
CA GLY A 296 1.54 -17.08 -10.14
C GLY A 296 2.04 -16.84 -8.71
N MET A 297 1.47 -15.86 -8.01
CA MET A 297 1.78 -15.60 -6.61
C MET A 297 1.38 -16.77 -5.70
N LEU A 298 0.19 -17.34 -5.86
CA LEU A 298 -0.25 -18.52 -5.10
C LEU A 298 0.60 -19.75 -5.39
N THR A 299 1.05 -19.92 -6.64
CA THR A 299 2.03 -20.95 -6.99
C THR A 299 3.33 -20.75 -6.20
N GLY A 300 3.78 -19.50 -6.09
CA GLY A 300 4.93 -19.13 -5.26
C GLY A 300 4.74 -19.40 -3.77
N LEU A 301 3.52 -19.21 -3.24
CA LEU A 301 3.21 -19.62 -1.87
C LEU A 301 3.41 -21.14 -1.70
N GLY A 302 3.03 -21.92 -2.70
CA GLY A 302 3.31 -23.36 -2.75
C GLY A 302 4.81 -23.68 -2.66
N TYR A 303 5.67 -22.90 -3.35
CA TYR A 303 7.13 -23.04 -3.24
C TYR A 303 7.62 -22.82 -1.80
N LEU A 304 7.10 -21.76 -1.15
CA LEU A 304 7.45 -21.45 0.24
C LEU A 304 6.98 -22.55 1.20
N GLN A 305 5.77 -23.08 1.02
CA GLN A 305 5.24 -24.18 1.84
C GLN A 305 6.07 -25.44 1.68
N PHE A 306 6.41 -25.80 0.46
CA PHE A 306 7.26 -26.97 0.19
C PHE A 306 8.65 -26.79 0.80
N PHE A 307 9.25 -25.62 0.67
CA PHE A 307 10.53 -25.31 1.29
C PHE A 307 10.45 -25.37 2.83
N GLY A 308 9.37 -24.85 3.42
CA GLY A 308 9.10 -24.92 4.86
C GLY A 308 9.05 -26.38 5.36
N TYR A 309 8.39 -27.26 4.60
CA TYR A 309 8.37 -28.69 4.91
C TYR A 309 9.79 -29.31 4.88
N LEU A 310 10.59 -29.01 3.85
CA LEU A 310 11.96 -29.51 3.75
C LEU A 310 12.83 -29.01 4.91
N LEU A 311 12.68 -27.75 5.29
CA LEU A 311 13.41 -27.14 6.39
C LEU A 311 13.06 -27.81 7.72
N LYS A 312 11.77 -27.99 8.01
CA LYS A 312 11.28 -28.69 9.20
C LYS A 312 11.82 -30.12 9.29
N ARG A 313 11.86 -30.81 8.16
CA ARG A 313 12.41 -32.20 8.10
C ARG A 313 13.93 -32.23 8.34
N ALA A 314 14.66 -31.22 7.86
CA ALA A 314 16.09 -31.08 8.11
C ALA A 314 16.37 -30.81 9.60
N ASP A 315 15.64 -29.91 10.22
CA ASP A 315 15.76 -29.56 11.64
C ASP A 315 15.44 -30.79 12.53
N GLN A 316 14.39 -31.55 12.20
CA GLN A 316 14.06 -32.80 12.92
C GLN A 316 15.13 -33.88 12.79
N ARG A 317 15.83 -33.97 11.66
CA ARG A 317 16.96 -34.93 11.48
C ARG A 317 18.15 -34.52 12.34
N LEU A 318 18.46 -33.24 12.43
CA LEU A 318 19.52 -32.73 13.28
C LEU A 318 19.25 -33.02 14.77
N LEU A 319 18.00 -32.83 15.21
CA LEU A 319 17.58 -33.12 16.58
C LEU A 319 17.62 -34.64 16.92
N LYS A 320 17.34 -35.53 15.95
CA LYS A 320 17.39 -36.98 16.12
C LYS A 320 18.80 -37.58 16.01
N GLY A 321 19.72 -36.88 15.32
CA GLY A 321 21.11 -37.33 15.12
C GLY A 321 22.10 -36.88 16.20
N GLY A 322 21.71 -36.02 17.11
CA GLY A 322 22.56 -35.40 18.12
C GLY A 322 22.66 -36.22 19.40
N ASN A 323 23.50 -37.28 19.41
CA ASN A 323 24.07 -37.86 20.61
C ASN A 323 25.35 -37.09 20.98
N THR A 324 25.26 -35.82 21.38
CA THR A 324 26.40 -35.13 22.01
C THR A 324 25.90 -34.07 22.97
N ALA A 325 26.10 -34.37 24.23
CA ALA A 325 25.66 -33.62 25.40
C ALA A 325 26.50 -32.37 25.72
N ASP A 326 27.21 -31.73 24.78
CA ASP A 326 28.19 -30.74 25.23
C ASP A 326 28.44 -29.48 24.38
N SER A 327 27.65 -29.15 23.40
CA SER A 327 28.02 -27.97 22.63
C SER A 327 26.92 -26.99 22.20
N ASP A 328 25.67 -27.03 22.64
CA ASP A 328 24.72 -26.06 22.15
C ASP A 328 23.51 -25.75 23.04
N ALA A 329 23.75 -25.44 24.32
CA ALA A 329 22.71 -24.83 25.18
C ALA A 329 22.16 -23.51 24.66
N GLY A 330 22.88 -22.81 23.74
CA GLY A 330 22.43 -21.59 23.04
C GLY A 330 21.60 -21.85 21.79
N ARG A 331 21.60 -23.07 21.20
CA ARG A 331 20.88 -23.38 19.96
C ARG A 331 19.49 -24.00 20.16
N VAL A 332 19.24 -24.56 21.35
CA VAL A 332 17.94 -25.20 21.64
C VAL A 332 16.78 -24.22 21.69
N GLY A 333 17.04 -22.94 22.01
CA GLY A 333 16.02 -21.88 21.99
C GLY A 333 15.68 -21.32 20.60
N ASP A 334 16.47 -21.60 19.56
CA ASP A 334 16.35 -21.01 18.23
C ASP A 334 15.66 -21.93 17.20
N VAL A 335 15.31 -23.17 17.56
CA VAL A 335 14.66 -24.15 16.70
C VAL A 335 13.14 -24.08 16.85
N VAL A 336 12.55 -22.93 16.54
CA VAL A 336 11.11 -22.88 16.29
C VAL A 336 10.88 -23.43 14.88
N PRO A 337 10.07 -24.51 14.71
CA PRO A 337 9.77 -25.06 13.39
C PRO A 337 9.18 -23.98 12.49
N PHE A 338 9.74 -23.82 11.29
CA PHE A 338 9.21 -22.88 10.31
C PHE A 338 7.79 -23.30 9.91
N ASP A 339 6.80 -22.48 10.23
CA ASP A 339 5.40 -22.70 9.90
C ASP A 339 4.87 -21.54 9.04
N VAL A 340 4.55 -21.86 7.78
CA VAL A 340 4.03 -20.89 6.81
C VAL A 340 2.68 -20.34 7.25
N PHE A 341 1.81 -21.15 7.84
CA PHE A 341 0.49 -20.69 8.30
C PHE A 341 0.57 -19.67 9.42
N SER A 342 1.55 -19.81 10.31
CA SER A 342 1.80 -18.77 11.33
C SER A 342 2.27 -17.45 10.71
N ARG A 343 2.84 -17.45 9.50
CA ARG A 343 3.22 -16.25 8.75
C ARG A 343 2.03 -15.64 8.04
N VAL A 344 1.17 -16.45 7.45
CA VAL A 344 -0.13 -16.01 6.91
C VAL A 344 -0.97 -15.35 8.01
N ALA A 345 -1.00 -15.93 9.22
CA ALA A 345 -1.74 -15.36 10.35
C ALA A 345 -1.21 -13.98 10.81
N ARG A 346 0.08 -13.67 10.53
CA ARG A 346 0.69 -12.37 10.85
C ARG A 346 0.54 -11.33 9.73
N ALA A 347 -0.18 -11.64 8.65
CA ALA A 347 -0.51 -10.65 7.64
C ALA A 347 -1.27 -9.47 8.27
N GLU A 348 -1.15 -8.31 7.66
CA GLU A 348 -1.84 -7.09 8.11
C GLU A 348 -3.32 -7.14 7.75
N TRP A 349 -4.09 -7.92 8.49
CA TRP A 349 -5.51 -8.16 8.24
C TRP A 349 -6.34 -6.88 8.25
N ASP A 350 -5.98 -5.89 9.09
CA ASP A 350 -6.66 -4.61 9.11
C ASP A 350 -6.53 -3.88 7.77
N THR A 351 -5.34 -3.88 7.21
CA THR A 351 -5.05 -3.30 5.90
C THR A 351 -5.80 -4.05 4.79
N LEU A 352 -5.78 -5.38 4.79
CA LEU A 352 -6.54 -6.19 3.80
C LEU A 352 -8.04 -5.93 3.88
N LEU A 353 -8.61 -5.87 5.08
CA LEU A 353 -10.03 -5.58 5.30
C LEU A 353 -10.39 -4.11 5.00
N PHE A 354 -9.48 -3.18 5.20
CA PHE A 354 -9.64 -1.80 4.75
C PHE A 354 -9.80 -1.74 3.23
N PHE A 355 -8.98 -2.47 2.48
CA PHE A 355 -9.11 -2.56 1.01
C PHE A 355 -10.44 -3.17 0.58
N TYR A 356 -10.93 -4.20 1.27
CA TYR A 356 -12.26 -4.73 1.05
C TYR A 356 -13.32 -3.63 1.12
N GLY A 357 -13.33 -2.89 2.23
CA GLY A 357 -14.31 -1.83 2.44
C GLY A 357 -14.22 -0.74 1.38
N VAL A 358 -13.00 -0.33 1.01
CA VAL A 358 -12.77 0.69 -0.02
C VAL A 358 -13.25 0.23 -1.39
N VAL A 359 -12.80 -0.94 -1.86
CA VAL A 359 -13.17 -1.50 -3.17
C VAL A 359 -14.69 -1.62 -3.27
N MET A 360 -15.34 -2.14 -2.24
CA MET A 360 -16.79 -2.30 -2.22
C MET A 360 -17.53 -0.95 -2.15
N CYS A 361 -17.07 0.02 -1.35
CA CYS A 361 -17.69 1.34 -1.29
C CYS A 361 -17.58 2.08 -2.64
N VAL A 362 -16.37 2.16 -3.19
CA VAL A 362 -16.12 2.84 -4.46
C VAL A 362 -16.84 2.14 -5.61
N GLY A 363 -16.84 0.80 -5.64
CA GLY A 363 -17.59 0.01 -6.60
C GLY A 363 -19.10 0.27 -6.53
N GLY A 364 -19.67 0.38 -5.33
CA GLY A 364 -21.08 0.73 -5.14
C GLY A 364 -21.42 2.15 -5.62
N LEU A 365 -20.56 3.14 -5.33
CA LEU A 365 -20.70 4.51 -5.85
C LEU A 365 -20.51 4.57 -7.37
N GLY A 366 -19.64 3.72 -7.92
CA GLY A 366 -19.48 3.54 -9.37
C GLY A 366 -20.74 3.00 -10.03
N TYR A 367 -21.37 1.99 -9.43
CA TYR A 367 -22.63 1.41 -9.91
C TYR A 367 -23.78 2.44 -9.89
N ILE A 368 -23.84 3.28 -8.86
CA ILE A 368 -24.83 4.38 -8.78
C ILE A 368 -24.63 5.39 -9.91
N GLY A 369 -23.39 5.61 -10.40
CA GLY A 369 -23.04 6.51 -11.49
C GLY A 369 -22.22 7.74 -11.07
N TYR A 370 -21.88 7.90 -9.80
CA TYR A 370 -21.11 9.06 -9.33
C TYR A 370 -19.70 9.12 -9.89
N LEU A 371 -19.06 7.96 -10.12
CA LEU A 371 -17.73 7.94 -10.71
C LEU A 371 -17.75 8.33 -12.19
N ALA A 372 -18.82 8.01 -12.92
CA ALA A 372 -18.98 8.45 -14.30
C ALA A 372 -19.09 9.98 -14.39
N LEU A 373 -19.88 10.61 -13.50
CA LEU A 373 -19.97 12.07 -13.41
C LEU A 373 -18.62 12.71 -13.05
N ALA A 374 -17.91 12.16 -12.08
CA ALA A 374 -16.59 12.64 -11.70
C ALA A 374 -15.60 12.52 -12.87
N SER A 375 -15.64 11.40 -13.61
CA SER A 375 -14.81 11.17 -14.79
C SER A 375 -15.07 12.20 -15.88
N GLU A 376 -16.34 12.50 -16.17
CA GLU A 376 -16.72 13.50 -17.15
C GLU A 376 -16.16 14.90 -16.81
N VAL A 377 -16.31 15.33 -15.57
CA VAL A 377 -15.80 16.63 -15.12
C VAL A 377 -14.27 16.65 -15.15
N MET A 378 -13.62 15.64 -14.61
CA MET A 378 -12.17 15.63 -14.44
C MET A 378 -11.44 15.40 -15.76
N TYR A 379 -11.85 14.39 -16.53
CA TYR A 379 -11.09 13.96 -17.71
C TYR A 379 -11.57 14.61 -19.00
N SER A 380 -12.87 14.90 -19.13
CA SER A 380 -13.41 15.54 -20.34
C SER A 380 -13.33 17.07 -20.29
N GLN A 381 -13.57 17.69 -19.10
CA GLN A 381 -13.57 19.16 -19.00
C GLN A 381 -12.19 19.72 -18.64
N TRP A 382 -11.49 19.15 -17.63
CA TRP A 382 -10.17 19.67 -17.20
C TRP A 382 -9.02 19.08 -18.00
N GLY A 383 -9.26 17.95 -18.68
CA GLY A 383 -8.25 17.18 -19.40
C GLY A 383 -7.40 16.29 -18.50
N ALA A 384 -6.87 15.20 -19.09
CA ALA A 384 -6.22 14.12 -18.37
C ALA A 384 -5.01 14.58 -17.51
N THR A 385 -4.19 15.51 -18.01
CA THR A 385 -3.02 15.98 -17.25
C THR A 385 -3.42 16.70 -15.98
N THR A 386 -4.39 17.63 -16.06
CA THR A 386 -4.87 18.40 -14.90
C THR A 386 -5.56 17.45 -13.91
N ALA A 387 -6.42 16.55 -14.41
CA ALA A 387 -7.07 15.52 -13.59
C ALA A 387 -6.06 14.67 -12.81
N ASN A 388 -5.03 14.17 -13.47
CA ASN A 388 -3.99 13.33 -12.88
C ASN A 388 -3.13 14.07 -11.83
N ILE A 389 -2.89 15.37 -12.00
CA ILE A 389 -2.23 16.20 -10.99
C ILE A 389 -3.15 16.38 -9.77
N VAL A 390 -4.44 16.66 -9.98
CA VAL A 390 -5.42 16.78 -8.89
C VAL A 390 -5.59 15.47 -8.15
N VAL A 391 -5.61 14.32 -8.84
CA VAL A 391 -5.59 12.98 -8.24
C VAL A 391 -4.39 12.81 -7.31
N GLY A 392 -3.19 13.22 -7.74
CA GLY A 392 -1.99 13.19 -6.90
C GLY A 392 -2.09 14.09 -5.66
N LEU A 393 -2.68 15.26 -5.79
CA LEU A 393 -2.95 16.15 -4.64
C LEU A 393 -4.00 15.55 -3.69
N LEU A 394 -5.05 14.94 -4.22
CA LEU A 394 -6.05 14.22 -3.41
C LEU A 394 -5.42 13.05 -2.67
N SER A 395 -4.50 12.33 -3.29
CA SER A 395 -3.76 11.22 -2.68
C SER A 395 -2.89 11.66 -1.49
N SER A 396 -2.57 12.94 -1.35
CA SER A 396 -1.88 13.43 -0.15
C SER A 396 -2.79 13.56 1.08
N ILE A 397 -4.11 13.65 0.87
CA ILE A 397 -5.11 13.86 1.92
C ILE A 397 -5.89 12.57 2.19
N VAL A 398 -6.22 11.86 1.11
CA VAL A 398 -6.90 10.58 1.12
C VAL A 398 -5.88 9.51 0.77
N ASP A 399 -5.90 8.37 1.45
CA ASP A 399 -5.00 7.24 1.15
C ASP A 399 -4.93 6.98 -0.38
N ASN A 400 -3.76 6.71 -0.91
CA ASN A 400 -3.50 6.54 -2.35
C ASN A 400 -4.35 5.43 -2.99
N ILE A 401 -4.68 4.38 -2.27
CA ILE A 401 -5.39 3.20 -2.76
C ILE A 401 -6.84 3.52 -3.17
N PRO A 402 -7.69 4.14 -2.32
CA PRO A 402 -9.02 4.58 -2.70
C PRO A 402 -9.05 5.49 -3.92
N VAL A 403 -8.10 6.41 -3.98
CA VAL A 403 -7.99 7.38 -5.07
C VAL A 403 -7.67 6.66 -6.39
N MET A 404 -6.68 5.76 -6.37
CA MET A 404 -6.32 5.00 -7.56
C MET A 404 -7.41 4.02 -7.99
N PHE A 405 -8.08 3.36 -7.03
CA PHE A 405 -9.19 2.47 -7.34
C PHE A 405 -10.37 3.23 -7.98
N ALA A 406 -10.66 4.45 -7.52
CA ALA A 406 -11.67 5.30 -8.15
C ALA A 406 -11.31 5.64 -9.61
N VAL A 407 -10.06 6.01 -9.89
CA VAL A 407 -9.60 6.28 -11.26
C VAL A 407 -9.71 5.03 -12.15
N LEU A 408 -9.32 3.86 -11.64
CA LEU A 408 -9.45 2.59 -12.38
C LEU A 408 -10.90 2.21 -12.65
N THR A 409 -11.81 2.51 -11.72
CA THR A 409 -13.25 2.27 -11.87
C THR A 409 -13.88 3.29 -12.84
N MET A 410 -13.42 4.54 -12.85
CA MET A 410 -13.79 5.54 -13.86
C MET A 410 -13.36 5.13 -15.26
N ASN A 411 -12.27 4.40 -15.38
CA ASN A 411 -11.66 3.92 -16.62
C ASN A 411 -11.64 4.99 -17.75
N PRO A 412 -11.05 6.18 -17.52
CA PRO A 412 -11.03 7.23 -18.51
C PRO A 412 -10.19 6.84 -19.73
N ASP A 413 -10.61 7.30 -20.91
CA ASP A 413 -9.83 7.10 -22.14
C ASP A 413 -8.59 8.02 -22.11
N MET A 414 -7.44 7.42 -21.80
CA MET A 414 -6.16 8.10 -21.62
C MET A 414 -5.04 7.37 -22.35
N SER A 415 -4.04 8.13 -22.83
CA SER A 415 -2.81 7.55 -23.36
C SER A 415 -2.02 6.81 -22.26
N THR A 416 -1.16 5.86 -22.68
CA THR A 416 -0.24 5.17 -21.76
C THR A 416 0.57 6.13 -20.90
N GLY A 417 1.02 7.27 -21.45
CA GLY A 417 1.75 8.30 -20.70
C GLY A 417 0.91 8.93 -19.59
N GLN A 418 -0.39 9.13 -19.80
CA GLN A 418 -1.30 9.66 -18.79
C GLN A 418 -1.61 8.62 -17.71
N TRP A 419 -1.72 7.35 -18.05
CA TRP A 419 -1.84 6.27 -17.09
C TRP A 419 -0.57 6.14 -16.22
N LEU A 420 0.60 6.28 -16.81
CA LEU A 420 1.87 6.34 -16.07
C LEU A 420 1.93 7.58 -15.15
N LEU A 421 1.45 8.74 -15.63
CA LEU A 421 1.42 9.96 -14.83
C LEU A 421 0.52 9.79 -13.60
N VAL A 422 -0.72 9.30 -13.76
CA VAL A 422 -1.63 9.12 -12.62
C VAL A 422 -1.10 8.07 -11.64
N THR A 423 -0.49 7.00 -12.14
CA THR A 423 0.15 5.98 -11.30
C THR A 423 1.26 6.57 -10.44
N LEU A 424 2.12 7.40 -11.05
CA LEU A 424 3.18 8.10 -10.32
C LEU A 424 2.59 9.11 -9.32
N THR A 425 1.69 9.98 -9.76
CA THR A 425 1.16 11.06 -8.90
C THR A 425 0.34 10.51 -7.75
N ALA A 426 -0.47 9.46 -7.96
CA ALA A 426 -1.21 8.79 -6.88
C ALA A 426 -0.27 8.10 -5.88
N GLY A 427 0.74 7.37 -6.34
CA GLY A 427 1.69 6.66 -5.46
C GLY A 427 2.59 7.60 -4.66
N VAL A 428 3.18 8.63 -5.31
CA VAL A 428 4.08 9.56 -4.61
C VAL A 428 3.35 10.68 -3.88
N GLY A 429 2.09 10.99 -4.26
CA GLY A 429 1.26 12.01 -3.61
C GLY A 429 1.10 11.77 -2.12
N GLY A 430 1.02 10.51 -1.70
CA GLY A 430 1.00 10.12 -0.30
C GLY A 430 2.21 10.58 0.54
N SER A 431 3.32 10.97 -0.10
CA SER A 431 4.50 11.52 0.60
C SER A 431 4.40 13.00 0.94
N LEU A 432 3.42 13.73 0.40
CA LEU A 432 3.25 15.17 0.66
C LEU A 432 2.76 15.45 2.09
N LEU A 433 1.93 14.57 2.62
CA LEU A 433 1.44 14.61 4.00
C LEU A 433 1.60 13.22 4.63
N SER A 434 1.84 13.17 5.95
CA SER A 434 2.03 11.90 6.67
C SER A 434 0.82 10.96 6.59
N ILE A 435 -0.39 11.49 6.41
CA ILE A 435 -1.65 10.74 6.32
C ILE A 435 -1.95 10.20 4.93
N GLY A 436 -1.22 10.62 3.90
CA GLY A 436 -1.52 10.29 2.50
C GLY A 436 -1.04 8.91 2.04
N SER A 437 -0.24 8.21 2.84
CA SER A 437 0.16 6.81 2.56
C SER A 437 0.43 6.05 3.85
N ALA A 438 0.24 4.74 3.81
CA ALA A 438 0.55 3.86 4.93
C ALA A 438 2.02 3.96 5.40
N ALA A 439 2.95 4.27 4.50
CA ALA A 439 4.36 4.45 4.81
C ALA A 439 4.66 5.77 5.55
N GLY A 440 3.77 6.76 5.51
CA GLY A 440 3.92 8.07 6.14
C GLY A 440 3.40 8.14 7.58
N VAL A 441 2.50 7.24 7.94
CA VAL A 441 1.92 7.10 9.29
C VAL A 441 2.84 6.26 10.18
#